data_e65a6974b03f6a3d7b457e5ff4d4ad80
#
_entry.id   e65a6974b03f6a3d7b457e5ff4d4ad80
#
_cell.length_a   1.000
_cell.length_b   1.000
_cell.length_c   1.000
_cell.angle_alpha   90.00
_cell.angle_beta   90.00
_cell.angle_gamma   90.00
#
_symmetry.space_group_name_H-M   'P 1'
#
loop_
_entity.id
_entity.type
_entity.pdbx_description
1 polymer ?
#
loop_
_entity_poly.entity_id
_entity_poly.type
_entity_poly.pdbx_seq_one_letter_code
_entity_poly.pdbx_strand_id
1 'polypeptide(L)'
;MKIAVCFKTIADYGRLSEKDWAWDARHFVDTSFVRRVFNCFDESALEMALKLAGTSQNASDPAELTALTVDDRQSDLFLKHLTAVGYHHVARIQCNQKIDLRFNPLTV
;
A
#
# COMPACT_ATOMS: atom_id res chain seq x y z
N MET A 1 -4.27 -7.12 21.74
CA MET A 1 -3.63 -7.73 20.56
C MET A 1 -3.24 -6.64 19.57
N LYS A 2 -2.06 -6.73 19.03
CA LYS A 2 -1.58 -5.77 18.04
C LYS A 2 -1.46 -6.47 16.68
N ILE A 3 -2.03 -5.84 15.65
CA ILE A 3 -2.00 -6.35 14.28
C ILE A 3 -1.34 -5.30 13.40
N ALA A 4 -0.28 -5.70 12.70
CA ALA A 4 0.39 -4.84 11.74
C ALA A 4 0.21 -5.40 10.33
N VAL A 5 -0.18 -4.56 9.39
CA VAL A 5 -0.34 -4.93 7.98
C VAL A 5 0.61 -4.09 7.15
N CYS A 6 1.46 -4.77 6.39
CA CYS A 6 2.31 -4.11 5.40
C CYS A 6 1.59 -4.10 4.07
N PHE A 7 1.58 -2.97 3.39
CA PHE A 7 0.89 -2.84 2.13
C PHE A 7 1.71 -2.02 1.15
N LYS A 8 1.36 -2.13 -0.11
CA LYS A 8 1.90 -1.25 -1.15
C LYS A 8 0.78 -0.75 -2.04
N THR A 9 0.99 0.41 -2.64
CA THR A 9 0.15 0.93 -3.71
C THR A 9 0.85 0.68 -5.04
N ILE A 10 0.06 0.43 -6.06
CA ILE A 10 0.57 0.19 -7.41
C ILE A 10 -0.17 1.11 -8.38
N ALA A 11 0.42 1.30 -9.55
CA ALA A 11 -0.30 1.93 -10.65
C ALA A 11 -1.46 1.02 -11.08
N ASP A 12 -2.53 1.62 -11.58
CA ASP A 12 -3.64 0.85 -12.15
C ASP A 12 -3.21 0.33 -13.52
N TYR A 13 -2.53 -0.81 -13.53
CA TYR A 13 -1.95 -1.37 -14.75
C TYR A 13 -3.00 -1.71 -15.83
N GLY A 14 -4.24 -1.94 -15.43
CA GLY A 14 -5.33 -2.18 -16.37
C GLY A 14 -5.64 -0.98 -17.26
N ARG A 15 -5.13 0.21 -16.92
CA ARG A 15 -5.28 1.42 -17.71
C ARG A 15 -4.14 1.68 -18.66
N LEU A 16 -3.10 0.84 -18.65
CA LEU A 16 -1.97 0.98 -19.54
C LEU A 16 -2.28 0.34 -20.90
N SER A 17 -2.03 1.07 -21.97
CA SER A 17 -2.12 0.52 -23.32
C SER A 17 -0.85 -0.27 -23.66
N GLU A 18 -0.89 -0.99 -24.78
CA GLU A 18 0.28 -1.74 -25.22
C GLU A 18 1.53 -0.86 -25.40
N LYS A 19 1.33 0.37 -25.87
CA LYS A 19 2.43 1.34 -26.03
C LYS A 19 3.03 1.76 -24.70
N ASP A 20 2.23 1.82 -23.66
CA ASP A 20 2.66 2.27 -22.33
C ASP A 20 3.58 1.26 -21.66
N TRP A 21 3.55 0.01 -22.10
CA TRP A 21 4.43 -1.04 -21.60
C TRP A 21 5.80 -1.06 -22.27
N ALA A 22 6.04 -0.19 -23.28
CA ALA A 22 7.33 -0.09 -23.94
C ALA A 22 8.37 0.47 -22.95
N TRP A 23 9.52 -0.20 -22.88
CA TRP A 23 10.62 0.23 -22.02
C TRP A 23 11.40 1.36 -22.70
N ASP A 24 11.76 2.38 -21.93
CA ASP A 24 12.68 3.40 -22.38
C ASP A 24 14.15 2.91 -22.25
N ALA A 25 15.12 3.80 -22.56
CA ALA A 25 16.55 3.49 -22.46
C ALA A 25 17.00 3.13 -21.04
N ARG A 26 16.19 3.42 -20.01
CA ARG A 26 16.48 3.13 -18.62
C ARG A 26 15.76 1.89 -18.10
N HIS A 27 15.10 1.16 -19.00
CA HIS A 27 14.29 -0.01 -18.65
C HIS A 27 13.18 0.34 -17.63
N PHE A 28 12.46 1.42 -17.90
CA PHE A 28 11.45 1.97 -17.02
C PHE A 28 10.12 2.09 -17.76
N VAL A 29 9.04 1.61 -17.13
CA VAL A 29 7.69 1.78 -17.62
C VAL A 29 7.09 3.00 -16.93
N ASP A 30 6.71 4.02 -17.72
CA ASP A 30 6.14 5.25 -17.18
C ASP A 30 4.68 5.01 -16.77
N THR A 31 4.41 5.18 -15.49
CA THR A 31 3.06 5.06 -14.91
C THR A 31 2.61 6.35 -14.23
N SER A 32 3.33 7.46 -14.46
CA SER A 32 3.04 8.73 -13.79
C SER A 32 1.66 9.30 -14.13
N PHE A 33 1.11 8.96 -15.29
CA PHE A 33 -0.20 9.44 -15.74
C PHE A 33 -1.37 8.55 -15.29
N VAL A 34 -1.08 7.44 -14.59
CA VAL A 34 -2.09 6.49 -14.14
C VAL A 34 -2.28 6.64 -12.63
N ARG A 35 -3.54 6.62 -12.19
CA ARG A 35 -3.81 6.69 -10.75
C ARG A 35 -3.24 5.46 -10.03
N ARG A 36 -2.94 5.64 -8.76
CA ARG A 36 -2.49 4.54 -7.91
C ARG A 36 -3.69 3.88 -7.23
N VAL A 37 -3.55 2.60 -6.99
CA VAL A 37 -4.55 1.79 -6.28
C VAL A 37 -3.82 0.89 -5.29
N PHE A 38 -4.56 0.36 -4.31
CA PHE A 38 -3.99 -0.67 -3.44
C PHE A 38 -3.65 -1.91 -4.25
N ASN A 39 -2.55 -2.57 -3.89
CA ASN A 39 -2.31 -3.92 -4.36
C ASN A 39 -3.45 -4.82 -3.86
N CYS A 40 -4.04 -5.63 -4.74
CA CYS A 40 -5.27 -6.37 -4.41
C CYS A 40 -5.10 -7.36 -3.26
N PHE A 41 -3.93 -7.99 -3.13
CA PHE A 41 -3.67 -8.91 -2.02
C PHE A 41 -3.52 -8.15 -0.70
N ASP A 42 -2.89 -7.00 -0.73
CA ASP A 42 -2.72 -6.15 0.44
C ASP A 42 -4.05 -5.55 0.88
N GLU A 43 -4.91 -5.18 -0.07
CA GLU A 43 -6.26 -4.70 0.23
C GLU A 43 -7.06 -5.76 0.96
N SER A 44 -6.96 -7.01 0.54
CA SER A 44 -7.60 -8.13 1.24
C SER A 44 -7.08 -8.29 2.66
N ALA A 45 -5.77 -8.16 2.87
CA ALA A 45 -5.18 -8.24 4.19
C ALA A 45 -5.64 -7.10 5.10
N LEU A 46 -5.74 -5.88 4.56
CA LEU A 46 -6.23 -4.71 5.29
C LEU A 46 -7.68 -4.90 5.73
N GLU A 47 -8.52 -5.44 4.87
CA GLU A 47 -9.92 -5.73 5.18
C GLU A 47 -10.05 -6.85 6.22
N MET A 48 -9.25 -7.89 6.10
CA MET A 48 -9.23 -8.99 7.07
C MET A 48 -8.86 -8.48 8.46
N ALA A 49 -7.87 -7.61 8.56
CA ALA A 49 -7.46 -7.03 9.84
C ALA A 49 -8.59 -6.21 10.47
N LEU A 50 -9.33 -5.43 9.67
CA LEU A 50 -10.49 -4.66 10.16
C LEU A 50 -11.58 -5.59 10.70
N LYS A 51 -11.84 -6.70 10.02
CA LYS A 51 -12.83 -7.69 10.47
C LYS A 51 -12.41 -8.34 11.79
N LEU A 52 -11.14 -8.71 11.92
CA LEU A 52 -10.61 -9.28 13.15
C LEU A 52 -10.72 -8.28 14.31
N ALA A 53 -10.41 -7.01 14.07
CA ALA A 53 -10.54 -5.97 15.08
C ALA A 53 -12.00 -5.79 15.51
N GLY A 54 -12.94 -5.88 14.56
CA GLY A 54 -14.36 -5.78 14.85
C GLY A 54 -14.85 -6.89 15.77
N THR A 55 -14.34 -8.10 15.60
CA THR A 55 -14.72 -9.25 16.45
C THR A 55 -14.10 -9.19 17.84
N SER A 56 -13.03 -8.43 18.03
CA SER A 56 -12.32 -8.32 19.30
C SER A 56 -12.66 -7.08 20.12
N GLN A 57 -13.61 -6.24 19.67
CA GLN A 57 -13.92 -4.97 20.33
C GLN A 57 -14.35 -5.13 21.79
N ASN A 58 -15.03 -6.21 22.12
CA ASN A 58 -15.51 -6.48 23.48
C ASN A 58 -14.58 -7.40 24.27
N ALA A 59 -13.42 -7.72 23.73
CA ALA A 59 -12.43 -8.53 24.43
C ALA A 59 -11.68 -7.70 25.47
N SER A 60 -11.09 -8.37 26.46
CA SER A 60 -10.24 -7.72 27.44
C SER A 60 -8.96 -7.12 26.82
N ASP A 61 -8.57 -7.59 25.65
CA ASP A 61 -7.41 -7.11 24.88
C ASP A 61 -7.85 -6.81 23.44
N PRO A 62 -8.51 -5.66 23.22
CA PRO A 62 -8.97 -5.30 21.88
C PRO A 62 -7.80 -5.12 20.90
N ALA A 63 -8.05 -5.41 19.64
CA ALA A 63 -7.03 -5.31 18.61
C ALA A 63 -6.68 -3.86 18.31
N GLU A 64 -5.39 -3.58 18.22
CA GLU A 64 -4.83 -2.30 17.78
C GLU A 64 -4.22 -2.49 16.40
N LEU A 65 -4.68 -1.72 15.43
CA LEU A 65 -4.32 -1.87 14.03
C LEU A 65 -3.26 -0.85 13.61
N THR A 66 -2.23 -1.34 12.94
CA THR A 66 -1.16 -0.52 12.36
C THR A 66 -1.00 -0.87 10.89
N ALA A 67 -0.94 0.13 10.02
CA ALA A 67 -0.66 -0.05 8.60
C ALA A 67 0.69 0.58 8.26
N LEU A 68 1.52 -0.16 7.55
CA LEU A 68 2.88 0.24 7.18
C LEU A 68 3.08 0.14 5.68
N THR A 69 3.75 1.12 5.11
CA THR A 69 4.15 1.08 3.70
C THR A 69 5.55 1.67 3.51
N VAL A 70 6.23 1.23 2.47
CA VAL A 70 7.50 1.83 2.03
C VAL A 70 7.23 2.51 0.71
N ASP A 71 7.25 3.84 0.70
CA ASP A 71 6.91 4.61 -0.50
C ASP A 71 7.36 6.06 -0.32
N ASP A 72 7.05 6.89 -1.32
CA ASP A 72 7.18 8.33 -1.25
C ASP A 72 5.83 8.96 -0.82
N ARG A 73 5.70 10.27 -1.05
CA ARG A 73 4.48 11.01 -0.66
C ARG A 73 3.21 10.56 -1.39
N GLN A 74 3.33 9.79 -2.46
CA GLN A 74 2.15 9.35 -3.23
C GLN A 74 1.21 8.47 -2.43
N SER A 75 1.71 7.82 -1.38
CA SER A 75 0.87 6.96 -0.53
C SER A 75 0.15 7.70 0.59
N ASP A 76 0.37 9.01 0.77
CA ASP A 76 -0.21 9.76 1.89
C ASP A 76 -1.74 9.75 1.90
N LEU A 77 -2.38 9.83 0.73
CA LEU A 77 -3.84 9.75 0.62
C LEU A 77 -4.37 8.40 1.07
N PHE A 78 -3.64 7.32 0.78
CA PHE A 78 -4.00 5.98 1.22
C PHE A 78 -3.90 5.84 2.72
N LEU A 79 -2.88 6.43 3.33
CA LEU A 79 -2.73 6.44 4.78
C LEU A 79 -3.88 7.19 5.46
N LYS A 80 -4.31 8.32 4.90
CA LYS A 80 -5.47 9.06 5.39
C LYS A 80 -6.74 8.25 5.30
N HIS A 81 -6.93 7.54 4.19
CA HIS A 81 -8.09 6.66 4.01
C HIS A 81 -8.11 5.55 5.06
N LEU A 82 -6.97 4.92 5.32
CA LEU A 82 -6.87 3.85 6.31
C LEU A 82 -7.18 4.36 7.73
N THR A 83 -6.72 5.55 8.07
CA THR A 83 -7.08 6.17 9.35
C THR A 83 -8.59 6.37 9.46
N ALA A 84 -9.23 6.81 8.37
CA ALA A 84 -10.67 7.06 8.36
C ALA A 84 -11.50 5.78 8.53
N VAL A 85 -11.00 4.64 8.03
CA VAL A 85 -11.76 3.37 8.11
C VAL A 85 -11.49 2.58 9.40
N GLY A 86 -10.55 3.01 10.23
CA GLY A 86 -10.39 2.42 11.56
C GLY A 86 -8.99 1.99 11.96
N TYR A 87 -7.97 2.28 11.17
CA TYR A 87 -6.59 2.01 11.57
C TYR A 87 -6.13 3.01 12.62
N HIS A 88 -5.56 2.51 13.71
CA HIS A 88 -5.14 3.34 14.84
C HIS A 88 -3.82 4.05 14.56
N HIS A 89 -2.92 3.37 13.84
CA HIS A 89 -1.62 3.91 13.48
C HIS A 89 -1.35 3.65 12.00
N VAL A 90 -0.81 4.64 11.31
CA VAL A 90 -0.36 4.50 9.94
C VAL A 90 1.03 5.11 9.82
N ALA A 91 1.90 4.49 9.05
CA ALA A 91 3.26 4.95 8.89
C ALA A 91 3.77 4.70 7.47
N ARG A 92 4.57 5.60 7.00
CA ARG A 92 5.24 5.50 5.71
C ARG A 92 6.74 5.58 5.94
N ILE A 93 7.46 4.57 5.48
CA ILE A 93 8.92 4.56 5.49
C ILE A 93 9.38 5.21 4.19
N GLN A 94 10.05 6.36 4.31
CA GLN A 94 10.53 7.10 3.14
C GLN A 94 11.66 6.33 2.47
N CYS A 95 11.50 6.09 1.16
CA CYS A 95 12.53 5.47 0.34
C CYS A 95 13.17 6.55 -0.54
N ASN A 96 14.47 6.78 -0.37
CA ASN A 96 15.22 7.77 -1.14
C ASN A 96 15.98 7.16 -2.32
N GLN A 97 15.81 5.87 -2.57
CA GLN A 97 16.47 5.20 -3.67
C GLN A 97 15.81 5.55 -5.00
N LYS A 98 16.63 5.80 -6.01
CA LYS A 98 16.16 6.15 -7.35
C LYS A 98 15.87 4.90 -8.19
N ILE A 99 15.32 3.87 -7.58
CA ILE A 99 14.96 2.62 -8.25
C ILE A 99 13.45 2.45 -8.24
N ASP A 100 12.96 1.70 -9.20
CA ASP A 100 11.54 1.42 -9.30
C ASP A 100 11.17 0.31 -8.31
N LEU A 101 10.57 0.68 -7.19
CA LEU A 101 10.19 -0.25 -6.12
C LEU A 101 9.19 -1.31 -6.59
N ARG A 102 8.46 -1.04 -7.67
CA ARG A 102 7.49 -2.00 -8.22
C ARG A 102 8.16 -3.29 -8.69
N PHE A 103 9.41 -3.17 -9.12
CA PHE A 103 10.15 -4.27 -9.75
C PHE A 103 11.40 -4.66 -8.98
N ASN A 104 11.54 -4.23 -7.73
CA ASN A 104 12.71 -4.53 -6.91
C ASN A 104 12.28 -5.12 -5.56
N PRO A 105 12.08 -6.44 -5.49
CA PRO A 105 11.62 -7.08 -4.25
C PRO A 105 12.64 -7.04 -3.11
N LEU A 106 13.92 -6.83 -3.42
CA LEU A 106 14.96 -6.78 -2.41
C LEU A 106 14.95 -5.48 -1.61
N THR A 107 14.30 -4.43 -2.12
CA THR A 107 14.19 -3.13 -1.47
C THR A 107 12.95 -3.04 -0.57
N VAL A 108 11.97 -3.84 -0.85
CA VAL A 108 10.68 -3.87 -0.17
C VAL A 108 10.55 -5.20 0.57
#